data_bfd55eb5af4bc8024305521b6736556e
#
_entry.id   bfd55eb5af4bc8024305521b6736556e
#
_cell.length_a   1.000
_cell.length_b   1.000
_cell.length_c   1.000
_cell.angle_alpha   90.00
_cell.angle_beta   90.00
_cell.angle_gamma   90.00
#
_symmetry.space_group_name_H-M   'P 1'
#
loop_
_entity.id
_entity.type
_entity.pdbx_description
1 polymer ?
#
loop_
_entity_poly.entity_id
_entity_poly.type
_entity_poly.pdbx_seq_one_letter_code
_entity_poly.pdbx_strand_id
1 'polypeptide(L)'
;MLVKLNHFLKTMREDFDNYDFLDAYKVLINFVNNDLSAFYMNIAKDVLYIEAENSEVRRSMQTVFYDILLTLVKLLTPILPHTTEEVWSYMNEPEDFVQLTEIPDPRTFAGEEELLSKWDDFMEVRSHVLKSLEEARNAKLIGKSLEAQVDLYLTDDQKQLLDSLNENIQLLLGVSALHVHPADEAPADADQYNDGVAVKVTTANGETCARCRMVKE
;
A
#
# COMPACT_ATOMS: atom_id res chain seq x y z
N MET A 1 3.54 -6.06 3.43
CA MET A 1 2.18 -6.04 4.01
C MET A 1 2.00 -7.05 5.14
N LEU A 2 2.40 -8.31 5.00
CA LEU A 2 2.30 -9.31 6.08
C LEU A 2 3.06 -8.93 7.35
N VAL A 3 4.23 -8.29 7.24
CA VAL A 3 4.97 -7.79 8.42
C VAL A 3 4.19 -6.68 9.13
N LYS A 4 3.58 -5.74 8.40
CA LYS A 4 2.70 -4.72 8.99
C LYS A 4 1.46 -5.33 9.66
N LEU A 5 0.83 -6.34 9.04
CA LEU A 5 -0.26 -7.09 9.65
C LEU A 5 0.18 -7.76 10.96
N ASN A 6 1.38 -8.30 10.98
CA ASN A 6 1.95 -8.96 12.15
C ASN A 6 2.20 -7.99 13.31
N HIS A 7 2.76 -6.82 13.03
CA HIS A 7 2.94 -5.75 14.02
C HIS A 7 1.60 -5.24 14.55
N PHE A 8 0.64 -5.01 13.64
CA PHE A 8 -0.73 -4.65 14.00
C PHE A 8 -1.36 -5.69 14.95
N LEU A 9 -1.29 -6.98 14.61
CA LEU A 9 -1.83 -8.06 15.42
C LEU A 9 -1.18 -8.11 16.81
N LYS A 10 0.15 -7.99 16.87
CA LYS A 10 0.89 -7.98 18.14
C LYS A 10 0.43 -6.84 19.05
N THR A 11 0.39 -5.61 18.54
CA THR A 11 -0.04 -4.44 19.31
C THR A 11 -1.48 -4.57 19.77
N MET A 12 -2.40 -4.99 18.88
CA MET A 12 -3.81 -5.19 19.24
C MET A 12 -4.00 -6.23 20.35
N ARG A 13 -3.23 -7.31 20.35
CA ARG A 13 -3.29 -8.32 21.43
C ARG A 13 -2.78 -7.75 22.75
N GLU A 14 -1.65 -7.04 22.73
CA GLU A 14 -1.10 -6.36 23.91
C GLU A 14 -2.09 -5.34 24.50
N ASP A 15 -2.73 -4.54 23.64
CA ASP A 15 -3.73 -3.56 24.07
C ASP A 15 -4.98 -4.23 24.67
N PHE A 16 -5.44 -5.33 24.08
CA PHE A 16 -6.58 -6.10 24.62
C PHE A 16 -6.24 -6.73 25.99
N ASP A 17 -5.05 -7.31 26.13
CA ASP A 17 -4.60 -7.92 27.39
C ASP A 17 -4.47 -6.86 28.50
N ASN A 18 -4.10 -5.64 28.14
CA ASN A 18 -3.98 -4.50 29.06
C ASN A 18 -5.28 -3.69 29.25
N TYR A 19 -6.38 -4.05 28.56
CA TYR A 19 -7.64 -3.31 28.51
C TYR A 19 -7.51 -1.89 27.97
N ASP A 20 -6.50 -1.61 27.14
CA ASP A 20 -6.29 -0.31 26.47
C ASP A 20 -7.05 -0.21 25.15
N PHE A 21 -8.38 -0.19 25.24
CA PHE A 21 -9.27 -0.18 24.08
C PHE A 21 -9.18 1.10 23.26
N LEU A 22 -8.73 2.22 23.84
CA LEU A 22 -8.57 3.46 23.11
C LEU A 22 -7.39 3.38 22.13
N ASP A 23 -6.26 2.82 22.58
CA ASP A 23 -5.09 2.66 21.71
C ASP A 23 -5.32 1.54 20.70
N ALA A 24 -5.96 0.42 21.09
CA ALA A 24 -6.42 -0.60 20.14
C ALA A 24 -7.28 0.00 19.02
N TYR A 25 -8.21 0.89 19.31
CA TYR A 25 -9.04 1.57 18.32
C TYR A 25 -8.19 2.44 17.37
N LYS A 26 -7.24 3.23 17.90
CA LYS A 26 -6.35 4.06 17.06
C LYS A 26 -5.48 3.22 16.14
N VAL A 27 -4.90 2.14 16.65
CA VAL A 27 -4.07 1.20 15.88
C VAL A 27 -4.89 0.56 14.78
N LEU A 28 -6.11 0.10 15.08
CA LEU A 28 -7.04 -0.48 14.10
C LEU A 28 -7.37 0.52 12.97
N ILE A 29 -7.79 1.74 13.33
CA ILE A 29 -8.16 2.76 12.34
C ILE A 29 -6.98 3.17 11.49
N ASN A 30 -5.78 3.31 12.08
CA ASN A 30 -4.57 3.62 11.32
C ASN A 30 -4.24 2.50 10.31
N PHE A 31 -4.23 1.24 10.75
CA PHE A 31 -3.95 0.10 9.87
C PHE A 31 -4.95 0.00 8.73
N VAL A 32 -6.25 0.07 9.03
CA VAL A 32 -7.32 -0.07 8.02
C VAL A 32 -7.33 1.09 7.03
N ASN A 33 -7.18 2.33 7.49
CA ASN A 33 -7.28 3.50 6.62
C ASN A 33 -5.98 3.73 5.84
N ASN A 34 -4.83 3.71 6.50
CA ASN A 34 -3.57 4.12 5.89
C ASN A 34 -2.85 2.95 5.20
N ASP A 35 -2.58 1.87 5.94
CA ASP A 35 -1.81 0.75 5.38
C ASP A 35 -2.64 -0.09 4.43
N LEU A 36 -3.90 -0.38 4.78
CA LEU A 36 -4.74 -1.27 3.98
C LEU A 36 -5.45 -0.49 2.87
N SER A 37 -6.33 0.47 3.19
CA SER A 37 -7.21 1.11 2.21
C SER A 37 -6.45 2.08 1.30
N ALA A 38 -5.74 3.07 1.87
CA ALA A 38 -5.09 4.11 1.08
C ALA A 38 -3.86 3.60 0.31
N PHE A 39 -3.20 2.55 0.79
CA PHE A 39 -2.02 2.01 0.14
C PHE A 39 -2.29 0.65 -0.52
N TYR A 40 -2.40 -0.43 0.26
CA TYR A 40 -2.36 -1.79 -0.28
C TYR A 40 -3.53 -2.12 -1.20
N MET A 41 -4.77 -1.82 -0.79
CA MET A 41 -5.96 -2.07 -1.62
C MET A 41 -5.98 -1.19 -2.87
N ASN A 42 -5.48 0.04 -2.77
CA ASN A 42 -5.42 0.93 -3.92
C ASN A 42 -4.51 0.39 -5.03
N ILE A 43 -3.39 -0.24 -4.67
CA ILE A 43 -2.47 -0.88 -5.63
C ILE A 43 -3.01 -2.23 -6.08
N ALA A 44 -3.48 -3.04 -5.13
CA ALA A 44 -3.92 -4.40 -5.41
C ALA A 44 -5.10 -4.49 -6.36
N LYS A 45 -6.01 -3.50 -6.39
CA LYS A 45 -7.13 -3.48 -7.34
C LYS A 45 -6.65 -3.59 -8.79
N ASP A 46 -5.58 -2.87 -9.14
CA ASP A 46 -5.06 -2.86 -10.51
C ASP A 46 -4.49 -4.24 -10.87
N VAL A 47 -3.76 -4.88 -9.96
CA VAL A 47 -3.26 -6.24 -10.15
C VAL A 47 -4.40 -7.26 -10.22
N LEU A 48 -5.35 -7.22 -9.27
CA LEU A 48 -6.44 -8.20 -9.19
C LEU A 48 -7.37 -8.19 -10.39
N TYR A 49 -7.62 -7.01 -11.00
CA TYR A 49 -8.53 -6.85 -12.14
C TYR A 49 -7.84 -6.97 -13.51
N ILE A 50 -6.52 -6.71 -13.57
CA ILE A 50 -5.79 -6.65 -14.84
C ILE A 50 -5.03 -7.94 -15.11
N GLU A 51 -4.38 -8.51 -14.09
CA GLU A 51 -3.55 -9.70 -14.22
C GLU A 51 -4.35 -10.95 -14.61
N ALA A 52 -3.67 -11.89 -15.24
CA ALA A 52 -4.25 -13.19 -15.59
C ALA A 52 -4.65 -13.97 -14.33
N GLU A 53 -5.64 -14.86 -14.47
CA GLU A 53 -6.17 -15.67 -13.37
C GLU A 53 -5.08 -16.41 -12.58
N ASN A 54 -4.09 -16.96 -13.29
CA ASN A 54 -2.99 -17.74 -12.73
C ASN A 54 -1.68 -16.93 -12.55
N SER A 55 -1.72 -15.60 -12.66
CA SER A 55 -0.57 -14.75 -12.38
C SER A 55 -0.09 -14.96 -10.95
N GLU A 56 1.22 -15.15 -10.78
CA GLU A 56 1.84 -15.34 -9.47
C GLU A 56 1.60 -14.12 -8.55
N VAL A 57 1.76 -12.91 -9.10
CA VAL A 57 1.53 -11.66 -8.38
C VAL A 57 0.08 -11.55 -7.89
N ARG A 58 -0.88 -11.87 -8.78
CA ARG A 58 -2.31 -11.87 -8.42
C ARG A 58 -2.61 -12.88 -7.31
N ARG A 59 -2.07 -14.10 -7.43
CA ARG A 59 -2.27 -15.17 -6.42
C ARG A 59 -1.63 -14.81 -5.09
N SER A 60 -0.44 -14.21 -5.11
CA SER A 60 0.25 -13.74 -3.90
C SER A 60 -0.57 -12.67 -3.19
N MET A 61 -1.12 -11.69 -3.93
CA MET A 61 -1.99 -10.66 -3.34
C MET A 61 -3.27 -11.26 -2.75
N GLN A 62 -3.90 -12.22 -3.41
CA GLN A 62 -5.07 -12.92 -2.87
C GLN A 62 -4.77 -13.62 -1.55
N THR A 63 -3.60 -14.28 -1.44
CA THR A 63 -3.16 -14.92 -0.20
C THR A 63 -2.98 -13.89 0.93
N VAL A 64 -2.35 -12.74 0.64
CA VAL A 64 -2.20 -11.66 1.62
C VAL A 64 -3.56 -11.10 2.07
N PHE A 65 -4.51 -10.90 1.15
CA PHE A 65 -5.86 -10.48 1.50
C PHE A 65 -6.60 -11.48 2.38
N TYR A 66 -6.42 -12.76 2.10
CA TYR A 66 -7.02 -13.81 2.92
C TYR A 66 -6.45 -13.80 4.34
N ASP A 67 -5.12 -13.71 4.49
CA ASP A 67 -4.46 -13.61 5.81
C ASP A 67 -4.92 -12.36 6.58
N ILE A 68 -5.07 -11.21 5.89
CA ILE A 68 -5.60 -9.98 6.50
C ILE A 68 -7.05 -10.16 6.94
N LEU A 69 -7.91 -10.69 6.07
CA LEU A 69 -9.32 -10.90 6.38
C LEU A 69 -9.49 -11.85 7.56
N LEU A 70 -8.82 -13.00 7.53
CA LEU A 70 -8.86 -14.00 8.61
C LEU A 70 -8.44 -13.39 9.95
N THR A 71 -7.35 -12.62 9.96
CA THR A 71 -6.85 -11.94 11.15
C THR A 71 -7.85 -10.92 11.68
N LEU A 72 -8.38 -10.04 10.81
CA LEU A 72 -9.33 -9.01 11.20
C LEU A 72 -10.64 -9.59 11.71
N VAL A 73 -11.18 -10.61 11.06
CA VAL A 73 -12.45 -11.25 11.46
C VAL A 73 -12.31 -11.85 12.85
N LYS A 74 -11.25 -12.61 13.12
CA LYS A 74 -11.01 -13.21 14.44
C LYS A 74 -10.75 -12.16 15.52
N LEU A 75 -9.91 -11.17 15.21
CA LEU A 75 -9.52 -10.12 16.15
C LEU A 75 -10.68 -9.20 16.55
N LEU A 76 -11.59 -8.91 15.61
CA LEU A 76 -12.72 -8.01 15.83
C LEU A 76 -13.98 -8.72 16.38
N THR A 77 -13.98 -10.03 16.48
CA THR A 77 -15.13 -10.80 16.99
C THR A 77 -15.61 -10.32 18.37
N PRO A 78 -14.76 -9.99 19.35
CA PRO A 78 -15.23 -9.47 20.63
C PRO A 78 -15.94 -8.10 20.55
N ILE A 79 -15.68 -7.33 19.50
CA ILE A 79 -16.21 -5.95 19.30
C ILE A 79 -17.41 -5.95 18.36
N LEU A 80 -17.34 -6.72 17.28
CA LEU A 80 -18.32 -6.77 16.19
C LEU A 80 -18.83 -8.20 15.94
N PRO A 81 -19.39 -8.89 16.96
CA PRO A 81 -19.68 -10.34 16.88
C PRO A 81 -20.63 -10.70 15.72
N HIS A 82 -21.63 -9.88 15.44
CA HIS A 82 -22.58 -10.17 14.35
C HIS A 82 -21.97 -9.97 12.96
N THR A 83 -21.18 -8.91 12.78
CA THR A 83 -20.53 -8.62 11.49
C THR A 83 -19.46 -9.67 11.17
N THR A 84 -18.66 -10.04 12.16
CA THR A 84 -17.60 -11.04 11.97
C THR A 84 -18.16 -12.43 11.72
N GLU A 85 -19.27 -12.80 12.38
CA GLU A 85 -19.97 -14.06 12.14
C GLU A 85 -20.59 -14.11 10.73
N GLU A 86 -21.18 -13.00 10.27
CA GLU A 86 -21.70 -12.91 8.90
C GLU A 86 -20.56 -13.08 7.88
N VAL A 87 -19.42 -12.38 8.04
CA VAL A 87 -18.25 -12.54 7.16
C VAL A 87 -17.74 -13.97 7.19
N TRP A 88 -17.64 -14.58 8.40
CA TRP A 88 -17.19 -15.96 8.59
C TRP A 88 -18.03 -16.96 7.82
N SER A 89 -19.34 -16.77 7.77
CA SER A 89 -20.25 -17.65 7.03
C SER A 89 -19.99 -17.73 5.52
N TYR A 90 -19.28 -16.75 4.96
CA TYR A 90 -18.81 -16.72 3.55
C TYR A 90 -17.38 -17.24 3.37
N MET A 91 -16.66 -17.50 4.46
CA MET A 91 -15.32 -18.07 4.43
C MET A 91 -15.43 -19.60 4.51
N ASN A 92 -14.61 -20.31 3.75
CA ASN A 92 -14.60 -21.78 3.77
C ASN A 92 -13.65 -22.29 4.88
N GLU A 93 -13.95 -21.90 6.11
CA GLU A 93 -13.19 -22.32 7.30
C GLU A 93 -13.80 -23.58 7.92
N PRO A 94 -13.00 -24.41 8.64
CA PRO A 94 -13.47 -25.68 9.19
C PRO A 94 -14.43 -25.53 10.39
N GLU A 95 -14.33 -24.43 11.14
CA GLU A 95 -15.20 -24.17 12.30
C GLU A 95 -16.50 -23.49 11.86
N ASP A 96 -17.62 -23.96 12.41
CA ASP A 96 -18.95 -23.43 12.09
C ASP A 96 -19.13 -21.97 12.51
N PHE A 97 -18.46 -21.54 13.59
CA PHE A 97 -18.59 -20.20 14.17
C PHE A 97 -17.23 -19.58 14.45
N VAL A 98 -17.04 -18.31 14.10
CA VAL A 98 -15.78 -17.59 14.36
C VAL A 98 -15.44 -17.52 15.84
N GLN A 99 -16.43 -17.46 16.71
CA GLN A 99 -16.25 -17.39 18.17
C GLN A 99 -15.63 -18.67 18.79
N LEU A 100 -15.60 -19.78 18.04
CA LEU A 100 -14.94 -21.01 18.44
C LEU A 100 -13.48 -21.08 18.03
N THR A 101 -12.98 -20.05 17.35
CA THR A 101 -11.62 -19.98 16.87
C THR A 101 -10.73 -19.13 17.77
N GLU A 102 -9.44 -19.35 17.70
CA GLU A 102 -8.43 -18.55 18.41
C GLU A 102 -7.94 -17.39 17.53
N ILE A 103 -7.63 -16.26 18.17
CA ILE A 103 -6.91 -15.16 17.52
C ILE A 103 -5.52 -15.67 17.16
N PRO A 104 -5.05 -15.51 15.89
CA PRO A 104 -3.77 -16.05 15.48
C PRO A 104 -2.61 -15.46 16.29
N ASP A 105 -1.56 -16.25 16.46
CA ASP A 105 -0.32 -15.76 17.04
C ASP A 105 0.50 -14.96 16.02
N PRO A 106 1.20 -13.90 16.48
CA PRO A 106 2.14 -13.19 15.63
C PRO A 106 3.23 -14.11 15.09
N ARG A 107 3.53 -13.96 13.80
CA ARG A 107 4.61 -14.71 13.13
C ARG A 107 5.94 -13.97 13.31
N THR A 108 7.05 -14.64 13.08
CA THR A 108 8.38 -14.03 13.00
C THR A 108 8.86 -14.05 11.55
N PHE A 109 9.27 -12.90 11.04
CA PHE A 109 9.83 -12.77 9.70
C PHE A 109 11.32 -12.43 9.79
N ALA A 110 12.16 -13.15 9.03
CA ALA A 110 13.58 -12.81 8.96
C ALA A 110 13.77 -11.45 8.25
N GLY A 111 14.58 -10.57 8.85
CA GLY A 111 14.89 -9.24 8.27
C GLY A 111 13.72 -8.25 8.27
N GLU A 112 12.72 -8.44 9.15
CA GLU A 112 11.51 -7.58 9.17
C GLU A 112 11.83 -6.12 9.45
N GLU A 113 12.77 -5.81 10.35
CA GLU A 113 13.17 -4.44 10.68
C GLU A 113 13.80 -3.72 9.48
N GLU A 114 14.71 -4.39 8.77
CA GLU A 114 15.34 -3.85 7.56
C GLU A 114 14.29 -3.63 6.46
N LEU A 115 13.37 -4.58 6.29
CA LEU A 115 12.29 -4.47 5.32
C LEU A 115 11.37 -3.29 5.63
N LEU A 116 10.96 -3.12 6.88
CA LEU A 116 10.11 -2.00 7.29
C LEU A 116 10.81 -0.67 7.09
N SER A 117 12.09 -0.54 7.49
CA SER A 117 12.87 0.68 7.27
C SER A 117 12.92 1.07 5.79
N LYS A 118 13.22 0.14 4.90
CA LYS A 118 13.21 0.39 3.45
C LYS A 118 11.85 0.86 2.92
N TRP A 119 10.78 0.27 3.42
CA TRP A 119 9.44 0.67 3.02
C TRP A 119 9.03 2.02 3.60
N ASP A 120 9.45 2.37 4.80
CA ASP A 120 9.18 3.67 5.40
C ASP A 120 9.91 4.79 4.63
N ASP A 121 11.18 4.58 4.27
CA ASP A 121 11.94 5.50 3.41
C ASP A 121 11.29 5.66 2.02
N PHE A 122 10.81 4.56 1.42
CA PHE A 122 10.05 4.63 0.16
C PHE A 122 8.72 5.40 0.33
N MET A 123 8.02 5.20 1.44
CA MET A 123 6.76 5.90 1.69
C MET A 123 6.94 7.40 1.86
N GLU A 124 8.11 7.86 2.33
CA GLU A 124 8.47 9.28 2.35
C GLU A 124 8.60 9.83 0.92
N VAL A 125 9.40 9.18 0.06
CA VAL A 125 9.50 9.55 -1.37
C VAL A 125 8.13 9.53 -2.05
N ARG A 126 7.33 8.49 -1.79
CA ARG A 126 5.97 8.38 -2.32
C ARG A 126 5.07 9.54 -1.87
N SER A 127 5.20 10.00 -0.64
CA SER A 127 4.41 11.12 -0.12
C SER A 127 4.66 12.41 -0.90
N HIS A 128 5.90 12.68 -1.30
CA HIS A 128 6.26 13.82 -2.15
C HIS A 128 5.63 13.71 -3.53
N VAL A 129 5.70 12.54 -4.16
CA VAL A 129 5.07 12.31 -5.46
C VAL A 129 3.55 12.50 -5.39
N LEU A 130 2.89 11.97 -4.35
CA LEU A 130 1.45 12.12 -4.19
C LEU A 130 1.04 13.57 -3.99
N LYS A 131 1.86 14.38 -3.27
CA LYS A 131 1.64 15.81 -3.10
C LYS A 131 1.75 16.55 -4.42
N SER A 132 2.80 16.32 -5.21
CA SER A 132 2.96 16.93 -6.53
C SER A 132 1.84 16.51 -7.50
N LEU A 133 1.37 15.26 -7.44
CA LEU A 133 0.21 14.81 -8.22
C LEU A 133 -1.08 15.55 -7.81
N GLU A 134 -1.26 15.82 -6.53
CA GLU A 134 -2.42 16.58 -6.05
C GLU A 134 -2.35 18.05 -6.49
N GLU A 135 -1.18 18.67 -6.44
CA GLU A 135 -0.95 20.03 -6.94
C GLU A 135 -1.22 20.12 -8.44
N ALA A 136 -0.74 19.14 -9.23
CA ALA A 136 -1.02 19.04 -10.67
C ALA A 136 -2.52 18.85 -10.97
N ARG A 137 -3.23 18.11 -10.13
CA ARG A 137 -4.70 17.94 -10.24
C ARG A 137 -5.43 19.24 -9.93
N ASN A 138 -5.04 19.96 -8.89
CA ASN A 138 -5.62 21.24 -8.51
C ASN A 138 -5.37 22.31 -9.59
N ALA A 139 -4.21 22.27 -10.25
CA ALA A 139 -3.88 23.10 -11.41
C ALA A 139 -4.58 22.65 -12.70
N LYS A 140 -5.36 21.55 -12.67
CA LYS A 140 -6.04 20.95 -13.84
C LYS A 140 -5.09 20.50 -14.96
N LEU A 141 -3.84 20.22 -14.63
CA LEU A 141 -2.88 19.64 -15.57
C LEU A 141 -3.23 18.18 -15.87
N ILE A 142 -3.71 17.46 -14.85
CA ILE A 142 -4.19 16.08 -14.93
C ILE A 142 -5.57 15.96 -14.26
N GLY A 143 -6.40 15.01 -14.69
CA GLY A 143 -7.65 14.68 -14.03
C GLY A 143 -7.48 13.52 -13.03
N LYS A 144 -6.65 12.52 -13.37
CA LYS A 144 -6.34 11.34 -12.56
C LYS A 144 -4.85 11.07 -12.55
N SER A 145 -4.35 10.44 -11.48
CA SER A 145 -2.93 10.07 -11.39
C SER A 145 -2.48 9.16 -12.54
N LEU A 146 -3.36 8.30 -13.05
CA LEU A 146 -3.10 7.47 -14.23
C LEU A 146 -2.99 8.24 -15.55
N GLU A 147 -3.22 9.54 -15.58
CA GLU A 147 -2.97 10.42 -16.73
C GLU A 147 -1.60 11.10 -16.64
N ALA A 148 -0.88 10.88 -15.53
CA ALA A 148 0.39 11.52 -15.27
C ALA A 148 1.59 10.70 -15.76
N GLN A 149 2.57 11.43 -16.24
CA GLN A 149 3.98 11.07 -16.27
C GLN A 149 4.68 11.80 -15.13
N VAL A 150 5.52 11.08 -14.40
CA VAL A 150 6.32 11.62 -13.31
C VAL A 150 7.80 11.48 -13.65
N ASP A 151 8.51 12.60 -13.65
CA ASP A 151 9.97 12.66 -13.66
C ASP A 151 10.42 12.88 -12.20
N LEU A 152 11.09 11.89 -11.64
CA LEU A 152 11.51 11.81 -10.24
C LEU A 152 13.03 11.97 -10.16
N TYR A 153 13.48 13.02 -9.48
CA TYR A 153 14.89 13.36 -9.32
C TYR A 153 15.33 12.96 -7.92
N LEU A 154 16.32 12.06 -7.84
CA LEU A 154 16.73 11.40 -6.60
C LEU A 154 18.24 11.45 -6.40
N THR A 155 18.65 11.47 -5.15
CA THR A 155 20.03 11.20 -4.75
C THR A 155 20.41 9.75 -5.07
N ASP A 156 21.72 9.45 -5.11
CA ASP A 156 22.20 8.09 -5.38
C ASP A 156 21.67 7.08 -4.34
N ASP A 157 21.60 7.47 -3.06
CA ASP A 157 21.10 6.61 -1.98
C ASP A 157 19.60 6.29 -2.15
N GLN A 158 18.79 7.30 -2.50
CA GLN A 158 17.37 7.12 -2.78
C GLN A 158 17.11 6.27 -4.01
N LYS A 159 17.94 6.42 -5.05
CA LYS A 159 17.85 5.56 -6.24
C LYS A 159 18.21 4.11 -5.91
N GLN A 160 19.28 3.87 -5.14
CA GLN A 160 19.62 2.54 -4.65
C GLN A 160 18.51 1.93 -3.78
N LEU A 161 17.84 2.74 -2.96
CA LEU A 161 16.67 2.31 -2.20
C LEU A 161 15.57 1.78 -3.13
N LEU A 162 15.17 2.54 -4.16
CA LEU A 162 14.14 2.11 -5.11
C LEU A 162 14.52 0.81 -5.83
N ASP A 163 15.77 0.72 -6.28
CA ASP A 163 16.29 -0.48 -6.95
C ASP A 163 16.28 -1.70 -6.00
N SER A 164 16.56 -1.48 -4.70
CA SER A 164 16.60 -2.54 -3.68
C SER A 164 15.23 -3.12 -3.31
N LEU A 165 14.15 -2.39 -3.59
CA LEU A 165 12.78 -2.87 -3.38
C LEU A 165 12.40 -3.99 -4.35
N ASN A 166 13.04 -4.02 -5.53
CA ASN A 166 12.76 -5.00 -6.59
C ASN A 166 11.26 -5.08 -6.96
N GLU A 167 10.58 -3.92 -6.96
CA GLU A 167 9.15 -3.80 -7.18
C GLU A 167 8.85 -2.86 -8.36
N ASN A 168 7.64 -2.93 -8.88
CA ASN A 168 7.18 -2.01 -9.91
C ASN A 168 6.82 -0.64 -9.28
N ILE A 169 7.79 0.27 -9.18
CA ILE A 169 7.63 1.58 -8.56
C ILE A 169 6.55 2.41 -9.26
N GLN A 170 6.45 2.33 -10.58
CA GLN A 170 5.40 3.01 -11.35
C GLN A 170 3.99 2.59 -10.89
N LEU A 171 3.77 1.29 -10.65
CA LEU A 171 2.53 0.75 -10.09
C LEU A 171 2.29 1.24 -8.67
N LEU A 172 3.34 1.24 -7.83
CA LEU A 172 3.26 1.70 -6.44
C LEU A 172 2.93 3.19 -6.31
N LEU A 173 3.33 4.00 -7.28
CA LEU A 173 2.98 5.42 -7.38
C LEU A 173 1.62 5.67 -8.05
N GLY A 174 1.11 4.70 -8.82
CA GLY A 174 -0.17 4.79 -9.51
C GLY A 174 -0.16 5.78 -10.69
N VAL A 175 0.93 5.81 -11.46
CA VAL A 175 1.12 6.71 -12.62
C VAL A 175 1.32 5.92 -13.90
N SER A 176 1.11 6.56 -15.07
CA SER A 176 1.26 5.90 -16.38
C SER A 176 2.69 5.82 -16.87
N ALA A 177 3.53 6.78 -16.50
CA ALA A 177 4.96 6.75 -16.81
C ALA A 177 5.77 7.28 -15.62
N LEU A 178 6.93 6.69 -15.41
CA LEU A 178 7.89 7.09 -14.38
C LEU A 178 9.29 7.10 -14.99
N HIS A 179 9.98 8.23 -14.88
CA HIS A 179 11.38 8.37 -15.21
C HIS A 179 12.16 8.80 -13.98
N VAL A 180 13.27 8.15 -13.71
CA VAL A 180 14.13 8.44 -12.57
C VAL A 180 15.43 9.07 -13.07
N HIS A 181 15.74 10.25 -12.54
CA HIS A 181 16.89 11.07 -12.91
C HIS A 181 17.78 11.34 -11.68
N PRO A 182 19.05 11.68 -11.88
CA PRO A 182 19.89 12.20 -10.81
C PRO A 182 19.34 13.53 -10.24
N ALA A 183 19.52 13.76 -8.93
CA ALA A 183 19.01 14.96 -8.26
C ALA A 183 19.55 16.28 -8.82
N ASP A 184 20.79 16.28 -9.32
CA ASP A 184 21.45 17.46 -9.92
C ASP A 184 20.90 17.84 -11.29
N GLU A 185 20.13 16.97 -11.94
CA GLU A 185 19.44 17.24 -13.20
C GLU A 185 18.06 17.86 -13.01
N ALA A 186 17.63 18.10 -11.74
CA ALA A 186 16.31 18.61 -11.45
C ALA A 186 16.08 20.01 -12.05
N PRO A 187 15.05 20.22 -12.88
CA PRO A 187 14.76 21.52 -13.46
C PRO A 187 14.22 22.49 -12.40
N ALA A 188 14.35 23.78 -12.65
CA ALA A 188 13.93 24.82 -11.71
C ALA A 188 12.41 24.86 -11.46
N ASP A 189 11.61 24.26 -12.35
CA ASP A 189 10.15 24.17 -12.26
C ASP A 189 9.65 22.83 -11.67
N ALA A 190 10.56 21.99 -11.15
CA ALA A 190 10.18 20.82 -10.37
C ALA A 190 9.87 21.19 -8.92
N ASP A 191 8.93 20.49 -8.31
CA ASP A 191 8.64 20.62 -6.88
C ASP A 191 9.82 20.08 -6.06
N GLN A 192 10.46 20.93 -5.28
CA GLN A 192 11.64 20.60 -4.49
C GLN A 192 11.24 20.25 -3.03
N TYR A 193 11.83 19.19 -2.49
CA TYR A 193 11.64 18.74 -1.12
C TYR A 193 12.94 18.79 -0.31
N ASN A 194 12.82 18.91 1.02
CA ASN A 194 13.97 19.17 1.91
C ASN A 194 14.98 18.00 1.99
N ASP A 195 14.57 16.82 1.62
CA ASP A 195 15.38 15.59 1.59
C ASP A 195 16.16 15.40 0.28
N GLY A 196 16.13 16.39 -0.61
CA GLY A 196 16.80 16.35 -1.91
C GLY A 196 16.00 15.67 -3.01
N VAL A 197 14.78 15.23 -2.75
CA VAL A 197 13.85 14.75 -3.78
C VAL A 197 13.32 15.94 -4.57
N ALA A 198 13.25 15.82 -5.89
CA ALA A 198 12.45 16.73 -6.71
C ALA A 198 11.49 15.94 -7.61
N VAL A 199 10.30 16.49 -7.85
CA VAL A 199 9.24 15.83 -8.61
C VAL A 199 8.72 16.78 -9.68
N LYS A 200 8.63 16.32 -10.91
CA LYS A 200 7.95 17.04 -11.99
C LYS A 200 6.85 16.18 -12.56
N VAL A 201 5.62 16.71 -12.52
CA VAL A 201 4.44 16.05 -13.07
C VAL A 201 4.08 16.67 -14.41
N THR A 202 3.89 15.80 -15.40
CA THR A 202 3.41 16.18 -16.74
C THR A 202 2.29 15.24 -17.17
N THR A 203 1.57 15.58 -18.23
CA THR A 203 0.57 14.68 -18.83
C THR A 203 1.31 13.57 -19.60
N ALA A 204 0.93 12.33 -19.37
CA ALA A 204 1.47 11.19 -20.12
C ALA A 204 1.02 11.22 -21.59
N ASN A 205 1.94 10.86 -22.49
CA ASN A 205 1.68 10.79 -23.93
C ASN A 205 1.07 9.43 -24.30
N GLY A 206 0.10 9.45 -25.23
CA GLY A 206 -0.50 8.24 -25.78
C GLY A 206 -2.01 8.15 -25.57
N GLU A 207 -2.54 6.92 -25.71
CA GLU A 207 -3.96 6.63 -25.55
C GLU A 207 -4.27 5.89 -24.26
N THR A 208 -5.43 6.17 -23.68
CA THR A 208 -5.87 5.48 -22.45
C THR A 208 -6.24 4.04 -22.75
N CYS A 209 -5.54 3.09 -22.16
CA CYS A 209 -5.86 1.67 -22.29
C CYS A 209 -7.25 1.36 -21.71
N ALA A 210 -8.11 0.71 -22.50
CA ALA A 210 -9.46 0.37 -22.08
C ALA A 210 -9.51 -0.60 -20.87
N ARG A 211 -8.46 -1.41 -20.67
CA ARG A 211 -8.37 -2.40 -19.59
C ARG A 211 -7.77 -1.82 -18.31
N CYS A 212 -6.55 -1.29 -18.35
CA CYS A 212 -5.83 -0.83 -17.16
C CYS A 212 -5.97 0.67 -16.89
N ARG A 213 -6.54 1.42 -17.81
CA ARG A 213 -6.72 2.89 -17.73
C ARG A 213 -5.42 3.70 -17.70
N MET A 214 -4.26 3.05 -17.80
CA MET A 214 -2.98 3.73 -18.00
C MET A 214 -2.92 4.31 -19.40
N VAL A 215 -2.25 5.46 -19.55
CA VAL A 215 -1.90 6.04 -20.85
C VAL A 215 -0.67 5.32 -21.37
N LYS A 216 -0.72 4.83 -22.60
CA LYS A 216 0.36 4.10 -23.27
C LYS A 216 0.52 4.61 -24.71
N GLU A 217 1.75 4.69 -25.19
CA GLU A 217 2.07 4.95 -26.59
C GLU A 217 1.68 3.78 -27.50
#